data_6e2532b75baec360e7be40b93fc870d7
#
_entry.id   6e2532b75baec360e7be40b93fc870d7
#
_cell.length_a   1.000
_cell.length_b   1.000
_cell.length_c   1.000
_cell.angle_alpha   90.00
_cell.angle_beta   90.00
_cell.angle_gamma   90.00
#
_symmetry.space_group_name_H-M   'P 1'
#
loop_
_entity.id
_entity.type
_entity.pdbx_description
1 polymer ?
#
loop_
_entity_poly.entity_id
_entity_poly.type
_entity_poly.pdbx_seq_one_letter_code
_entity_poly.pdbx_strand_id
1 'polypeptide(L)'
;VSYNYSDVLRILFNCSYQDARDMNKYKEDGKPSITYNNKLPNRPWLFSNVEVDYYFKNVLKKEDKLKLSYYYQYVHWFYLTWEAYGSLEGKSKIPTQHLHNAVISYSWDRERYNLSVGCNNLFDRELYDNFMLQKPGRSFFVKFRLFIN
;
A
#
# COMPACT_ATOMS: atom_id res chain seq x y z
N VAL A 1 5.22 9.19 10.26
CA VAL A 1 6.41 10.05 10.37
C VAL A 1 6.80 10.53 9.00
N SER A 2 7.03 11.83 8.83
CA SER A 2 7.60 12.40 7.60
C SER A 2 8.98 12.99 7.92
N TYR A 3 9.94 12.74 7.05
CA TYR A 3 11.27 13.29 7.14
C TYR A 3 11.62 14.00 5.83
N ASN A 4 11.93 15.30 5.90
CA ASN A 4 12.38 16.09 4.77
C ASN A 4 13.85 16.42 4.95
N TYR A 5 14.71 15.81 4.15
CA TYR A 5 16.12 16.16 4.10
C TYR A 5 16.32 17.15 2.95
N SER A 6 16.35 18.44 3.28
CA SER A 6 16.39 19.54 2.30
C SER A 6 15.25 19.48 1.27
N ASP A 7 15.29 20.35 0.26
CA ASP A 7 14.34 20.36 -0.88
C ASP A 7 14.59 19.21 -1.89
N VAL A 8 15.44 18.25 -1.56
CA VAL A 8 15.90 17.22 -2.50
C VAL A 8 15.30 15.86 -2.20
N LEU A 9 15.11 15.53 -0.92
CA LEU A 9 14.65 14.20 -0.49
C LEU A 9 13.52 14.31 0.53
N ARG A 10 12.42 13.63 0.25
CA ARG A 10 11.31 13.44 1.20
C ARG A 10 11.09 11.96 1.42
N ILE A 11 11.01 11.55 2.67
CA ILE A 11 10.66 10.19 3.06
C ILE A 11 9.42 10.25 3.97
N LEU A 12 8.40 9.49 3.61
CA LEU A 12 7.22 9.27 4.42
C LEU A 12 7.18 7.81 4.83
N PHE A 13 6.95 7.59 6.12
CA PHE A 13 6.75 6.26 6.68
C PHE A 13 5.52 6.24 7.57
N ASN A 14 4.66 5.26 7.37
CA ASN A 14 3.63 4.92 8.33
C ASN A 14 3.60 3.43 8.58
N CYS A 15 3.24 3.06 9.80
CA CYS A 15 3.09 1.68 10.23
C CYS A 15 1.91 1.59 11.18
N SER A 16 1.08 0.59 11.00
CA SER A 16 -0.05 0.29 11.86
C SER A 16 0.03 -1.15 12.32
N TYR A 17 -0.08 -1.33 13.61
CA TYR A 17 -0.23 -2.63 14.26
C TYR A 17 -1.57 -2.68 14.97
N GLN A 18 -2.30 -3.77 14.80
CA GLN A 18 -3.57 -4.00 15.48
C GLN A 18 -3.74 -5.48 15.83
N ASP A 19 -4.22 -5.77 17.03
CA ASP A 19 -4.66 -7.11 17.43
C ASP A 19 -6.16 -7.03 17.78
N ALA A 20 -6.99 -7.28 16.77
CA ALA A 20 -8.43 -7.25 16.89
C ALA A 20 -8.98 -8.68 17.02
N ARG A 21 -9.68 -8.97 18.12
CA ARG A 21 -10.18 -10.30 18.47
C ARG A 21 -11.66 -10.29 18.84
N ASP A 22 -12.32 -11.41 18.63
CA ASP A 22 -13.67 -11.63 19.14
C ASP A 22 -13.62 -11.88 20.65
N MET A 23 -14.25 -11.00 21.42
CA MET A 23 -14.31 -11.09 22.87
C MET A 23 -15.62 -11.66 23.41
N ASN A 24 -16.53 -12.09 22.51
CA ASN A 24 -17.81 -12.68 22.90
C ASN A 24 -17.62 -14.14 23.30
N LYS A 25 -17.70 -14.43 24.59
CA LYS A 25 -17.56 -15.79 25.13
C LYS A 25 -18.74 -16.70 24.77
N TYR A 26 -19.91 -16.12 24.61
CA TYR A 26 -21.16 -16.83 24.35
C TYR A 26 -21.86 -16.26 23.13
N LYS A 27 -22.55 -17.10 22.38
CA LYS A 27 -23.46 -16.72 21.30
C LYS A 27 -24.77 -16.19 21.89
N GLU A 28 -25.63 -15.62 21.05
CA GLU A 28 -26.96 -15.13 21.43
C GLU A 28 -27.84 -16.24 22.01
N ASP A 29 -27.64 -17.52 21.61
CA ASP A 29 -28.32 -18.69 22.13
C ASP A 29 -27.76 -19.23 23.46
N GLY A 30 -26.82 -18.52 24.09
CA GLY A 30 -26.17 -18.86 25.35
C GLY A 30 -25.09 -19.95 25.26
N LYS A 31 -24.82 -20.48 24.06
CA LYS A 31 -23.76 -21.50 23.89
C LYS A 31 -22.37 -20.86 23.80
N PRO A 32 -21.31 -21.59 24.19
CA PRO A 32 -19.93 -21.07 24.00
C PRO A 32 -19.64 -20.70 22.56
N SER A 33 -19.02 -19.53 22.34
CA SER A 33 -18.57 -19.10 21.03
C SER A 33 -17.27 -19.78 20.66
N ILE A 34 -17.25 -20.47 19.51
CA ILE A 34 -16.01 -21.10 18.99
C ILE A 34 -15.03 -20.06 18.43
N THR A 35 -15.47 -18.82 18.20
CA THR A 35 -14.65 -17.72 17.71
C THR A 35 -14.05 -16.88 18.84
N TYR A 36 -14.39 -17.18 20.10
CA TYR A 36 -13.88 -16.46 21.25
C TYR A 36 -12.34 -16.40 21.24
N ASN A 37 -11.81 -15.20 21.41
CA ASN A 37 -10.37 -14.88 21.37
C ASN A 37 -9.68 -15.14 20.01
N ASN A 38 -10.42 -15.50 18.96
CA ASN A 38 -9.87 -15.61 17.62
C ASN A 38 -9.66 -14.22 17.00
N LYS A 39 -8.65 -14.10 16.14
CA LYS A 39 -8.44 -12.88 15.36
C LYS A 39 -9.59 -12.63 14.40
N LEU A 40 -10.01 -11.38 14.29
CA LEU A 40 -11.03 -10.98 13.33
C LEU A 40 -10.55 -11.23 11.90
N PRO A 41 -11.38 -11.83 11.04
CA PRO A 41 -11.06 -12.02 9.62
C PRO A 41 -10.94 -10.69 8.87
N ASN A 42 -10.27 -10.72 7.72
CA ASN A 42 -10.06 -9.58 6.83
C ASN A 42 -9.39 -8.36 7.48
N ARG A 43 -8.56 -8.60 8.50
CA ARG A 43 -7.82 -7.56 9.19
C ARG A 43 -6.34 -7.92 9.29
N PRO A 44 -5.47 -7.33 8.44
CA PRO A 44 -4.03 -7.47 8.60
C PRO A 44 -3.62 -6.81 9.91
N TRP A 45 -2.87 -7.54 10.73
CA TRP A 45 -2.45 -7.05 12.04
C TRP A 45 -1.18 -6.19 11.99
N LEU A 46 -0.45 -6.25 10.87
CA LEU A 46 0.67 -5.36 10.59
C LEU A 46 0.61 -4.87 9.15
N PHE A 47 0.70 -3.58 8.99
CA PHE A 47 0.62 -2.89 7.72
C PHE A 47 1.56 -1.69 7.74
N SER A 48 2.34 -1.50 6.69
CA SER A 48 3.22 -0.34 6.60
C SER A 48 3.34 0.17 5.17
N ASN A 49 3.59 1.48 5.04
CA ASN A 49 3.91 2.14 3.78
C ASN A 49 5.16 2.97 3.93
N VAL A 50 5.95 2.98 2.86
CA VAL A 50 7.09 3.87 2.67
C VAL A 50 6.92 4.61 1.36
N GLU A 51 7.09 5.91 1.36
CA GLU A 51 7.20 6.74 0.17
C GLU A 51 8.53 7.46 0.20
N VAL A 52 9.26 7.39 -0.89
CA VAL A 52 10.53 8.09 -1.08
C VAL A 52 10.41 8.93 -2.33
N ASP A 53 10.53 10.25 -2.18
CA ASP A 53 10.56 11.21 -3.27
C ASP A 53 11.94 11.84 -3.36
N TYR A 54 12.53 11.82 -4.54
CA TYR A 54 13.76 12.51 -4.84
C TYR A 54 13.55 13.57 -5.93
N TYR A 55 14.02 14.78 -5.68
CA TYR A 55 13.79 15.94 -6.53
C TYR A 55 15.09 16.45 -7.13
N PHE A 56 15.10 16.63 -8.46
CA PHE A 56 16.14 17.32 -9.20
C PHE A 56 15.57 18.63 -9.73
N LYS A 57 16.31 19.70 -9.60
CA LYS A 57 15.96 21.04 -10.13
C LYS A 57 16.87 21.40 -11.30
N ASN A 58 16.34 22.11 -12.31
CA ASN A 58 17.09 22.59 -13.47
C ASN A 58 17.79 21.47 -14.26
N VAL A 59 17.06 20.39 -14.58
CA VAL A 59 17.62 19.19 -15.25
C VAL A 59 17.81 19.43 -16.75
N LEU A 60 16.80 19.90 -17.46
CA LEU A 60 16.83 20.17 -18.89
C LEU A 60 16.71 21.67 -19.19
N LYS A 61 15.96 22.40 -18.39
CA LYS A 61 15.72 23.85 -18.53
C LYS A 61 15.74 24.51 -17.17
N LYS A 62 15.91 25.82 -17.16
CA LYS A 62 15.77 26.64 -15.96
C LYS A 62 14.34 26.54 -15.42
N GLU A 63 14.21 26.40 -14.11
CA GLU A 63 12.94 26.29 -13.38
C GLU A 63 12.13 25.00 -13.65
N ASP A 64 12.74 23.99 -14.26
CA ASP A 64 12.13 22.67 -14.34
C ASP A 64 12.41 21.80 -13.11
N LYS A 65 11.61 20.76 -12.93
CA LYS A 65 11.76 19.79 -11.84
C LYS A 65 11.53 18.37 -12.36
N LEU A 66 12.43 17.48 -12.01
CA LEU A 66 12.26 16.05 -12.17
C LEU A 66 12.07 15.43 -10.78
N LYS A 67 11.00 14.68 -10.61
CA LYS A 67 10.70 13.96 -9.38
C LYS A 67 10.72 12.46 -9.66
N LEU A 68 11.51 11.73 -8.87
CA LEU A 68 11.46 10.27 -8.80
C LEU A 68 10.74 9.87 -7.54
N SER A 69 9.68 9.08 -7.67
CA SER A 69 8.89 8.59 -6.55
C SER A 69 8.92 7.08 -6.50
N TYR A 70 9.13 6.54 -5.31
CA TYR A 70 9.06 5.12 -5.04
C TYR A 70 8.11 4.89 -3.87
N TYR A 71 7.18 3.96 -4.06
CA TYR A 71 6.18 3.58 -3.07
C TYR A 71 6.31 2.11 -2.76
N TYR A 72 6.42 1.80 -1.48
CA TYR A 72 6.41 0.45 -0.96
C TYR A 72 5.27 0.28 0.02
N GLN A 73 4.50 -0.80 -0.14
CA GLN A 73 3.46 -1.20 0.79
C GLN A 73 3.72 -2.63 1.24
N TYR A 74 3.69 -2.82 2.55
CA TYR A 74 3.74 -4.11 3.22
C TYR A 74 2.40 -4.39 3.87
N VAL A 75 1.84 -5.57 3.61
CA VAL A 75 0.65 -6.09 4.29
C VAL A 75 1.02 -7.48 4.81
N HIS A 76 0.99 -7.65 6.13
CA HIS A 76 1.23 -8.96 6.71
C HIS A 76 0.06 -9.90 6.41
N TRP A 77 0.32 -11.20 6.35
CA TRP A 77 -0.74 -12.19 6.13
C TRP A 77 -1.87 -12.04 7.16
N PHE A 78 -3.07 -12.39 6.78
CA PHE A 78 -4.23 -12.32 7.66
C PHE A 78 -5.26 -13.39 7.27
N TYR A 79 -6.20 -13.66 8.18
CA TYR A 79 -7.25 -14.63 7.93
C TYR A 79 -8.34 -14.06 7.01
N LEU A 80 -8.73 -14.83 5.99
CA LEU A 80 -9.88 -14.53 5.13
C LEU A 80 -11.20 -14.84 5.87
N THR A 81 -11.22 -15.94 6.63
CA THR A 81 -12.35 -16.39 7.45
C THR A 81 -11.90 -16.52 8.91
N TRP A 82 -12.83 -16.84 9.81
CA TRP A 82 -12.47 -17.10 11.18
C TRP A 82 -11.48 -18.26 11.32
N GLU A 83 -10.53 -18.13 12.21
CA GLU A 83 -9.51 -19.13 12.51
C GLU A 83 -10.12 -20.51 12.83
N ALA A 84 -11.21 -20.52 13.62
CA ALA A 84 -11.94 -21.73 14.00
C ALA A 84 -12.68 -22.42 12.84
N TYR A 85 -12.84 -21.77 11.68
CA TYR A 85 -13.55 -22.31 10.52
C TYR A 85 -12.62 -22.70 9.36
N GLY A 86 -11.50 -23.35 9.66
CA GLY A 86 -10.60 -23.92 8.65
C GLY A 86 -9.34 -23.11 8.34
N SER A 87 -9.15 -21.94 8.96
CA SER A 87 -7.93 -21.14 8.76
C SER A 87 -6.68 -21.80 9.36
N LEU A 88 -6.84 -22.71 10.32
CA LEU A 88 -5.72 -23.47 10.90
C LEU A 88 -4.99 -24.31 9.86
N GLU A 89 -5.68 -24.81 8.84
CA GLU A 89 -5.10 -25.59 7.75
C GLU A 89 -4.41 -24.71 6.68
N GLY A 90 -4.36 -23.40 6.85
CA GLY A 90 -3.77 -22.46 5.91
C GLY A 90 -4.59 -22.15 4.66
N LYS A 91 -5.74 -22.82 4.46
CA LYS A 91 -6.58 -22.68 3.27
C LYS A 91 -7.34 -21.35 3.17
N SER A 92 -7.45 -20.62 4.27
CA SER A 92 -8.21 -19.37 4.35
C SER A 92 -7.35 -18.21 4.85
N LYS A 93 -6.13 -18.12 4.34
CA LYS A 93 -5.19 -17.01 4.65
C LYS A 93 -4.85 -16.25 3.40
N ILE A 94 -4.90 -14.95 3.50
CA ILE A 94 -4.31 -14.06 2.50
C ILE A 94 -2.83 -13.95 2.82
N PRO A 95 -1.93 -14.26 1.87
CA PRO A 95 -0.48 -14.26 2.11
C PRO A 95 0.06 -12.87 2.38
N THR A 96 1.26 -12.80 2.94
CA THR A 96 2.01 -11.54 3.07
C THR A 96 2.25 -10.93 1.69
N GLN A 97 1.98 -9.63 1.57
CA GLN A 97 2.05 -8.91 0.30
C GLN A 97 3.06 -7.78 0.35
N HIS A 98 3.78 -7.63 -0.74
CA HIS A 98 4.79 -6.60 -0.98
C HIS A 98 4.46 -5.91 -2.31
N LEU A 99 3.92 -4.70 -2.24
CA LEU A 99 3.64 -3.90 -3.42
C LEU A 99 4.72 -2.82 -3.59
N HIS A 100 5.25 -2.73 -4.78
CA HIS A 100 6.26 -1.74 -5.16
C HIS A 100 5.78 -0.97 -6.39
N ASN A 101 5.74 0.34 -6.30
CA ASN A 101 5.39 1.22 -7.41
C ASN A 101 6.49 2.25 -7.61
N ALA A 102 6.71 2.67 -8.84
CA ALA A 102 7.65 3.73 -9.18
C ALA A 102 7.02 4.72 -10.16
N VAL A 103 7.31 6.01 -9.99
CA VAL A 103 6.82 7.07 -10.84
C VAL A 103 7.94 8.06 -11.11
N ILE A 104 8.08 8.47 -12.36
CA ILE A 104 8.94 9.57 -12.80
C ILE A 104 8.02 10.69 -13.27
N SER A 105 8.20 11.90 -12.73
CA SER A 105 7.38 13.05 -13.06
C SER A 105 8.29 14.22 -13.45
N TYR A 106 8.05 14.82 -14.61
CA TYR A 106 8.75 15.97 -15.09
C TYR A 106 7.81 17.17 -15.21
N SER A 107 8.17 18.28 -14.55
CA SER A 107 7.40 19.52 -14.54
C SER A 107 8.21 20.64 -15.13
N TRP A 108 7.61 21.49 -15.96
CA TRP A 108 8.25 22.65 -16.60
C TRP A 108 7.30 23.84 -16.68
N ASP A 109 7.83 24.97 -17.11
CA ASP A 109 7.12 26.25 -17.18
C ASP A 109 6.46 26.60 -15.83
N ARG A 110 7.28 26.69 -14.76
CA ARG A 110 6.85 26.97 -13.38
C ARG A 110 5.76 26.00 -12.90
N GLU A 111 5.94 24.70 -13.23
CA GLU A 111 5.01 23.62 -12.92
C GLU A 111 3.65 23.70 -13.62
N ARG A 112 3.49 24.58 -14.62
CA ARG A 112 2.26 24.65 -15.43
C ARG A 112 1.98 23.35 -16.16
N TYR A 113 3.03 22.69 -16.65
CA TYR A 113 2.94 21.39 -17.32
C TYR A 113 3.59 20.33 -16.44
N ASN A 114 2.96 19.17 -16.38
CA ASN A 114 3.52 17.99 -15.71
C ASN A 114 3.26 16.74 -16.55
N LEU A 115 4.30 15.99 -16.85
CA LEU A 115 4.24 14.68 -17.47
C LEU A 115 4.75 13.64 -16.47
N SER A 116 3.94 12.63 -16.20
CA SER A 116 4.31 11.53 -15.30
C SER A 116 4.19 10.20 -16.03
N VAL A 117 5.19 9.35 -15.85
CA VAL A 117 5.20 7.94 -16.29
C VAL A 117 5.39 7.08 -15.06
N GLY A 118 4.58 6.06 -14.90
CA GLY A 118 4.67 5.20 -13.73
C GLY A 118 4.44 3.73 -14.04
N CYS A 119 4.91 2.92 -13.11
CA CYS A 119 4.73 1.48 -13.09
C CYS A 119 4.15 1.08 -11.72
N ASN A 120 2.99 0.46 -11.74
CA ASN A 120 2.41 -0.20 -10.57
C ASN A 120 2.82 -1.65 -10.55
N ASN A 121 2.99 -2.20 -9.34
CA ASN A 121 3.43 -3.56 -9.12
C ASN A 121 4.71 -3.89 -9.92
N LEU A 122 5.75 -3.10 -9.66
CA LEU A 122 7.03 -3.10 -10.41
C LEU A 122 7.64 -4.50 -10.58
N PHE A 123 7.51 -5.36 -9.58
CA PHE A 123 8.07 -6.72 -9.58
C PHE A 123 7.07 -7.80 -9.98
N ASP A 124 5.89 -7.42 -10.49
CA ASP A 124 4.84 -8.33 -10.96
C ASP A 124 4.47 -9.41 -9.92
N ARG A 125 4.32 -8.99 -8.67
CA ARG A 125 3.96 -9.89 -7.57
C ARG A 125 2.46 -10.20 -7.61
N GLU A 126 2.13 -11.43 -7.26
CA GLU A 126 0.73 -11.78 -6.99
C GLU A 126 0.25 -11.07 -5.73
N LEU A 127 -0.78 -10.28 -5.89
CA LEU A 127 -1.40 -9.49 -4.83
C LEU A 127 -2.89 -9.81 -4.79
N TYR A 128 -3.45 -9.80 -3.60
CA TYR A 128 -4.85 -10.15 -3.37
C TYR A 128 -5.56 -9.03 -2.62
N ASP A 129 -6.85 -8.93 -2.83
CA ASP A 129 -7.73 -8.11 -2.01
C ASP A 129 -8.21 -8.86 -0.76
N ASN A 130 -9.13 -8.25 0.00
CA ASN A 130 -9.69 -8.86 1.21
C ASN A 130 -10.61 -10.05 0.93
N PHE A 131 -10.96 -10.30 -0.32
CA PHE A 131 -11.80 -11.44 -0.75
C PHE A 131 -10.97 -12.53 -1.45
N MET A 132 -9.65 -12.42 -1.38
CA MET A 132 -8.71 -13.31 -2.07
C MET A 132 -8.83 -13.25 -3.61
N LEU A 133 -9.39 -12.15 -4.15
CA LEU A 133 -9.37 -11.90 -5.58
C LEU A 133 -8.01 -11.32 -5.97
N GLN A 134 -7.44 -11.88 -7.02
CA GLN A 134 -6.15 -11.42 -7.53
C GLN A 134 -6.27 -10.01 -8.10
N LYS A 135 -5.40 -9.12 -7.63
CA LYS A 135 -5.27 -7.77 -8.18
C LYS A 135 -4.52 -7.80 -9.51
N PRO A 136 -4.65 -6.75 -10.35
CA PRO A 136 -3.87 -6.64 -11.56
C PRO A 136 -2.36 -6.80 -11.30
N GLY A 137 -1.67 -7.49 -12.20
CA GLY A 137 -0.23 -7.58 -12.23
C GLY A 137 0.44 -6.24 -12.53
N ARG A 138 1.64 -6.27 -13.06
CA ARG A 138 2.36 -5.06 -13.45
C ARG A 138 1.59 -4.26 -14.49
N SER A 139 1.47 -2.95 -14.25
CA SER A 139 0.81 -2.02 -15.16
C SER A 139 1.58 -0.72 -15.29
N PHE A 140 1.56 -0.14 -16.48
CA PHE A 140 2.19 1.13 -16.79
C PHE A 140 1.13 2.18 -17.05
N PHE A 141 1.42 3.42 -16.70
CA PHE A 141 0.57 4.55 -17.01
C PHE A 141 1.38 5.77 -17.41
N VAL A 142 0.74 6.61 -18.23
CA VAL A 142 1.23 7.95 -18.57
C VAL A 142 0.15 8.95 -18.19
N LYS A 143 0.53 10.02 -17.53
CA LYS A 143 -0.36 11.10 -17.11
C LYS A 143 0.21 12.44 -17.50
N PHE A 144 -0.56 13.22 -18.26
CA PHE A 144 -0.27 14.62 -18.54
C PHE A 144 -1.22 15.52 -17.73
N ARG A 145 -0.68 16.59 -17.15
CA ARG A 145 -1.44 17.59 -16.40
C ARG A 145 -1.06 18.98 -16.86
N LEU A 146 -2.07 19.80 -17.12
CA LEU A 146 -1.97 21.21 -17.43
C LEU A 146 -2.67 22.01 -16.34
N PHE A 147 -2.00 22.98 -15.73
CA PHE A 147 -2.59 23.95 -14.83
C PHE A 147 -2.85 25.24 -15.60
N ILE A 148 -4.11 25.66 -15.65
CA ILE A 148 -4.56 26.91 -16.27
C ILE A 148 -4.88 27.86 -15.11
N ASN A 149 -4.07 28.95 -15.04
CA ASN A 149 -4.29 30.04 -14.08
C ASN A 149 -5.02 31.18 -14.79
#